data_3ea23d9ae2d83fe4c1f1dbb37d8dd066
#
_entry.id   3ea23d9ae2d83fe4c1f1dbb37d8dd066
#
_cell.length_a   1.000
_cell.length_b   1.000
_cell.length_c   1.000
_cell.angle_alpha   90.00
_cell.angle_beta   90.00
_cell.angle_gamma   90.00
#
_symmetry.space_group_name_H-M   'P 1'
#
loop_
_entity.id
_entity.type
_entity.pdbx_description
1 polymer ?
#
loop_
_entity_poly.entity_id
_entity_poly.type
_entity_poly.pdbx_seq_one_letter_code
_entity_poly.pdbx_strand_id
1 'polypeptide(L)'
;ENNFLAAVHFGRGGVVGVAFLDISTGEFLTGEGPAPYVEKLMGNFQPKEVLYDRACKQQFEQAFGNRWCVFELDDWVFTDTTARQKLLRHFGTKSLKGFGVEHLPNGIIASGAALQYLELTQHTHIAHITSLSRIEEERYVRLDKFTIRSLELLQPMQDDGVSLLGVIDRTATPMGGRMLRRWLVFPLKDVKAIKARLDIVDYYAHEPAFAECMDDAFHRMGDLERITSKVAVGRATP
;
A
#
# COMPACT_ATOMS: atom_id res chain seq x y z
N GLU A 1 -10.32 7.29 0.86
CA GLU A 1 -10.01 5.89 1.15
C GLU A 1 -8.94 5.38 0.20
N ASN A 2 -8.01 4.57 0.71
CA ASN A 2 -7.07 3.85 -0.12
C ASN A 2 -7.80 2.76 -0.90
N ASN A 3 -7.45 2.57 -2.17
CA ASN A 3 -8.07 1.58 -3.05
C ASN A 3 -7.04 0.55 -3.52
N PHE A 4 -6.52 -0.23 -2.55
CA PHE A 4 -5.50 -1.23 -2.84
C PHE A 4 -6.09 -2.48 -3.50
N LEU A 5 -5.46 -2.87 -4.60
CA LEU A 5 -5.44 -4.21 -5.14
C LEU A 5 -4.29 -4.96 -4.47
N ALA A 6 -4.51 -6.17 -3.95
CA ALA A 6 -3.42 -7.03 -3.49
C ALA A 6 -3.25 -8.23 -4.41
N ALA A 7 -2.01 -8.73 -4.52
CA ALA A 7 -1.73 -10.03 -5.12
C ALA A 7 -0.89 -10.85 -4.13
N VAL A 8 -1.20 -12.15 -4.03
CA VAL A 8 -0.55 -13.08 -3.10
C VAL A 8 0.00 -14.27 -3.88
N HIS A 9 1.26 -14.62 -3.63
CA HIS A 9 1.93 -15.78 -4.19
C HIS A 9 2.47 -16.70 -3.10
N PHE A 10 2.12 -17.99 -3.13
CA PHE A 10 2.63 -19.00 -2.21
C PHE A 10 3.91 -19.62 -2.76
N GLY A 11 5.04 -19.25 -2.18
CA GLY A 11 6.34 -19.76 -2.54
C GLY A 11 6.72 -21.06 -1.80
N ARG A 12 7.91 -21.57 -2.11
CA ARG A 12 8.45 -22.74 -1.42
C ARG A 12 8.82 -22.41 0.03
N GLY A 13 8.81 -23.44 0.91
CA GLY A 13 9.23 -23.28 2.30
C GLY A 13 8.30 -22.44 3.18
N GLY A 14 7.04 -22.27 2.78
CA GLY A 14 6.06 -21.50 3.56
C GLY A 14 6.21 -19.98 3.46
N VAL A 15 7.05 -19.50 2.55
CA VAL A 15 7.20 -18.06 2.27
C VAL A 15 6.09 -17.61 1.32
N VAL A 16 5.38 -16.56 1.69
CA VAL A 16 4.31 -15.96 0.90
C VAL A 16 4.75 -14.57 0.45
N GLY A 17 4.69 -14.32 -0.87
CA GLY A 17 4.89 -13.00 -1.44
C GLY A 17 3.59 -12.23 -1.49
N VAL A 18 3.66 -10.92 -1.30
CA VAL A 18 2.51 -10.03 -1.41
C VAL A 18 2.89 -8.74 -2.11
N ALA A 19 1.98 -8.22 -2.91
CA ALA A 19 2.06 -6.89 -3.48
C ALA A 19 0.77 -6.13 -3.22
N PHE A 20 0.89 -4.82 -2.97
CA PHE A 20 -0.23 -3.90 -2.82
C PHE A 20 -0.08 -2.77 -3.82
N LEU A 21 -1.11 -2.53 -4.61
CA LEU A 21 -1.13 -1.51 -5.65
C LEU A 21 -2.36 -0.63 -5.52
N ASP A 22 -2.19 0.65 -5.28
CA ASP A 22 -3.26 1.64 -5.40
C ASP A 22 -3.24 2.26 -6.79
N ILE A 23 -4.20 1.87 -7.62
CA ILE A 23 -4.31 2.32 -9.01
C ILE A 23 -4.56 3.83 -9.09
N SER A 24 -5.18 4.41 -8.06
CA SER A 24 -5.55 5.83 -8.06
C SER A 24 -4.39 6.77 -7.75
N THR A 25 -3.39 6.29 -7.02
CA THR A 25 -2.21 7.07 -6.61
C THR A 25 -0.93 6.61 -7.29
N GLY A 26 -0.90 5.38 -7.81
CA GLY A 26 0.30 4.74 -8.35
C GLY A 26 1.23 4.17 -7.26
N GLU A 27 0.79 4.16 -5.98
CA GLU A 27 1.57 3.54 -4.92
C GLU A 27 1.64 2.03 -5.11
N PHE A 28 2.86 1.50 -5.23
CA PHE A 28 3.10 0.08 -5.45
C PHE A 28 4.14 -0.46 -4.48
N LEU A 29 3.70 -1.38 -3.63
CA LEU A 29 4.48 -1.91 -2.51
C LEU A 29 4.56 -3.43 -2.61
N THR A 30 5.68 -4.01 -2.20
CA THR A 30 5.86 -5.46 -2.17
C THR A 30 6.62 -5.92 -0.94
N GLY A 31 6.36 -7.16 -0.54
CA GLY A 31 7.05 -7.83 0.55
C GLY A 31 6.90 -9.34 0.46
N GLU A 32 7.64 -10.07 1.27
CA GLU A 32 7.46 -11.51 1.45
C GLU A 32 7.79 -11.94 2.87
N GLY A 33 7.17 -13.01 3.32
CA GLY A 33 7.38 -13.58 4.65
C GLY A 33 6.43 -14.74 4.91
N PRO A 34 6.36 -15.26 6.16
CA PRO A 34 5.40 -16.29 6.52
C PRO A 34 3.94 -15.80 6.40
N ALA A 35 3.00 -16.73 6.18
CA ALA A 35 1.57 -16.38 5.99
C ALA A 35 0.98 -15.45 7.09
N PRO A 36 1.28 -15.61 8.40
CA PRO A 36 0.78 -14.69 9.43
C PRO A 36 1.29 -13.24 9.24
N TYR A 37 2.49 -13.08 8.68
CA TYR A 37 3.02 -11.76 8.35
C TYR A 37 2.25 -11.10 7.21
N VAL A 38 1.99 -11.85 6.13
CA VAL A 38 1.22 -11.36 4.99
C VAL A 38 -0.23 -11.06 5.39
N GLU A 39 -0.85 -11.91 6.24
CA GLU A 39 -2.19 -11.66 6.80
C GLU A 39 -2.26 -10.33 7.53
N LYS A 40 -1.24 -10.03 8.34
CA LYS A 40 -1.13 -8.75 9.04
C LYS A 40 -1.05 -7.58 8.06
N LEU A 41 -0.21 -7.67 7.03
CA LEU A 41 -0.12 -6.63 5.99
C LEU A 41 -1.46 -6.42 5.30
N MET A 42 -2.15 -7.50 4.92
CA MET A 42 -3.49 -7.42 4.34
C MET A 42 -4.49 -6.74 5.28
N GLY A 43 -4.41 -7.04 6.58
CA GLY A 43 -5.22 -6.37 7.60
C GLY A 43 -4.95 -4.87 7.72
N ASN A 44 -3.69 -4.45 7.56
CA ASN A 44 -3.27 -3.06 7.65
C ASN A 44 -3.60 -2.25 6.39
N PHE A 45 -3.32 -2.82 5.20
CA PHE A 45 -3.60 -2.18 3.92
C PHE A 45 -5.08 -2.24 3.51
N GLN A 46 -5.83 -3.23 4.04
CA GLN A 46 -7.25 -3.43 3.75
C GLN A 46 -7.56 -3.40 2.24
N PRO A 47 -6.97 -4.29 1.45
CA PRO A 47 -7.19 -4.30 0.01
C PRO A 47 -8.67 -4.54 -0.31
N LYS A 48 -9.17 -3.90 -1.37
CA LYS A 48 -10.53 -4.09 -1.86
C LYS A 48 -10.66 -5.39 -2.64
N GLU A 49 -9.59 -5.77 -3.35
CA GLU A 49 -9.51 -6.98 -4.16
C GLU A 49 -8.21 -7.71 -3.86
N VAL A 50 -8.24 -9.03 -3.88
CA VAL A 50 -7.08 -9.88 -3.64
C VAL A 50 -6.96 -10.93 -4.74
N LEU A 51 -5.81 -10.96 -5.40
CA LEU A 51 -5.48 -11.90 -6.46
C LEU A 51 -4.66 -13.05 -5.90
N TYR A 52 -4.92 -14.26 -6.37
CA TYR A 52 -4.08 -15.41 -6.07
C TYR A 52 -4.16 -16.45 -7.20
N ASP A 53 -3.19 -17.38 -7.21
CA ASP A 53 -3.15 -18.50 -8.15
C ASP A 53 -4.29 -19.48 -7.84
N ARG A 54 -5.12 -19.78 -8.84
CA ARG A 54 -6.25 -20.73 -8.75
C ARG A 54 -5.84 -22.09 -8.16
N ALA A 55 -4.63 -22.55 -8.46
CA ALA A 55 -4.10 -23.80 -7.91
C ALA A 55 -3.86 -23.73 -6.39
N CYS A 56 -3.73 -22.54 -5.81
CA CYS A 56 -3.46 -22.30 -4.39
C CYS A 56 -4.70 -21.99 -3.56
N LYS A 57 -5.92 -22.22 -4.08
CA LYS A 57 -7.18 -21.89 -3.40
C LYS A 57 -7.26 -22.39 -1.96
N GLN A 58 -7.00 -23.67 -1.75
CA GLN A 58 -7.03 -24.25 -0.39
C GLN A 58 -6.01 -23.63 0.55
N GLN A 59 -4.80 -23.33 0.06
CA GLN A 59 -3.76 -22.67 0.84
C GLN A 59 -4.18 -21.24 1.20
N PHE A 60 -4.81 -20.55 0.27
CA PHE A 60 -5.30 -19.18 0.49
C PHE A 60 -6.41 -19.17 1.55
N GLU A 61 -7.41 -20.03 1.44
CA GLU A 61 -8.52 -20.13 2.41
C GLU A 61 -8.03 -20.53 3.81
N GLN A 62 -7.06 -21.43 3.91
CA GLN A 62 -6.45 -21.82 5.19
C GLN A 62 -5.64 -20.67 5.83
N ALA A 63 -4.90 -19.93 5.02
CA ALA A 63 -4.03 -18.85 5.52
C ALA A 63 -4.79 -17.57 5.85
N PHE A 64 -5.80 -17.20 5.05
CA PHE A 64 -6.42 -15.86 5.09
C PHE A 64 -7.94 -15.87 5.28
N GLY A 65 -8.58 -17.05 5.22
CA GLY A 65 -10.04 -17.20 5.32
C GLY A 65 -10.77 -16.63 4.11
N ASN A 66 -12.11 -16.46 4.23
CA ASN A 66 -13.01 -16.10 3.12
C ASN A 66 -13.53 -14.65 3.21
N ARG A 67 -12.84 -13.77 3.95
CA ARG A 67 -13.32 -12.41 4.21
C ARG A 67 -13.00 -11.40 3.11
N TRP A 68 -12.19 -11.78 2.14
CA TRP A 68 -11.69 -10.92 1.08
C TRP A 68 -12.51 -11.06 -0.20
N CYS A 69 -12.65 -10.00 -0.97
CA CYS A 69 -13.09 -10.09 -2.35
C CYS A 69 -11.92 -10.63 -3.18
N VAL A 70 -12.03 -11.85 -3.67
CA VAL A 70 -10.92 -12.57 -4.29
C VAL A 70 -11.15 -12.83 -5.77
N PHE A 71 -10.06 -12.81 -6.55
CA PHE A 71 -10.03 -13.16 -7.95
C PHE A 71 -8.93 -14.20 -8.19
N GLU A 72 -9.32 -15.31 -8.78
CA GLU A 72 -8.42 -16.41 -9.14
C GLU A 72 -7.82 -16.13 -10.52
N LEU A 73 -6.50 -16.20 -10.63
CA LEU A 73 -5.79 -16.11 -11.89
C LEU A 73 -5.11 -17.44 -12.21
N ASP A 74 -4.77 -17.64 -13.47
CA ASP A 74 -4.10 -18.83 -13.94
C ASP A 74 -2.63 -18.86 -13.49
N ASP A 75 -2.09 -20.05 -13.31
CA ASP A 75 -0.75 -20.34 -12.76
C ASP A 75 0.39 -19.65 -13.53
N TRP A 76 0.28 -19.52 -14.85
CA TRP A 76 1.28 -18.87 -15.67
C TRP A 76 1.55 -17.40 -15.29
N VAL A 77 0.55 -16.74 -14.69
CA VAL A 77 0.67 -15.36 -14.19
C VAL A 77 1.63 -15.29 -13.00
N PHE A 78 1.65 -16.33 -12.18
CA PHE A 78 2.46 -16.43 -10.96
C PHE A 78 3.80 -17.13 -11.19
N THR A 79 4.45 -16.86 -12.31
CA THR A 79 5.80 -17.36 -12.60
C THR A 79 6.85 -16.26 -12.52
N ASP A 80 8.06 -16.57 -12.03
CA ASP A 80 9.16 -15.60 -11.90
C ASP A 80 9.49 -14.96 -13.25
N THR A 81 9.54 -15.74 -14.33
CA THR A 81 9.85 -15.23 -15.67
C THR A 81 8.82 -14.22 -16.14
N THR A 82 7.53 -14.56 -16.06
CA THR A 82 6.44 -13.66 -16.48
C THR A 82 6.43 -12.39 -15.65
N ALA A 83 6.54 -12.52 -14.32
CA ALA A 83 6.53 -11.40 -13.41
C ALA A 83 7.70 -10.43 -13.66
N ARG A 84 8.92 -10.95 -13.78
CA ARG A 84 10.09 -10.12 -14.06
C ARG A 84 10.00 -9.43 -15.40
N GLN A 85 9.66 -10.14 -16.47
CA GLN A 85 9.47 -9.53 -17.79
C GLN A 85 8.44 -8.41 -17.76
N LYS A 86 7.32 -8.63 -17.04
CA LYS A 86 6.26 -7.65 -16.89
C LYS A 86 6.74 -6.38 -16.19
N LEU A 87 7.38 -6.52 -15.04
CA LEU A 87 7.91 -5.41 -14.25
C LEU A 87 9.00 -4.65 -15.00
N LEU A 88 9.96 -5.35 -15.62
CA LEU A 88 11.04 -4.72 -16.38
C LEU A 88 10.51 -3.91 -17.57
N ARG A 89 9.52 -4.47 -18.29
CA ARG A 89 8.86 -3.77 -19.41
C ARG A 89 8.07 -2.55 -18.92
N HIS A 90 7.32 -2.70 -17.84
CA HIS A 90 6.50 -1.62 -17.28
C HIS A 90 7.35 -0.43 -16.82
N PHE A 91 8.43 -0.70 -16.07
CA PHE A 91 9.31 0.36 -15.56
C PHE A 91 10.40 0.81 -16.57
N GLY A 92 10.46 0.22 -17.75
CA GLY A 92 11.47 0.57 -18.76
C GLY A 92 12.92 0.33 -18.31
N THR A 93 13.15 -0.66 -17.45
CA THR A 93 14.46 -0.93 -16.83
C THR A 93 14.99 -2.33 -17.21
N LYS A 94 16.31 -2.50 -17.09
CA LYS A 94 16.97 -3.82 -17.31
C LYS A 94 17.11 -4.65 -16.05
N SER A 95 16.87 -4.09 -14.87
CA SER A 95 17.05 -4.76 -13.57
C SER A 95 16.13 -4.17 -12.52
N LEU A 96 15.64 -5.01 -11.59
CA LEU A 96 14.84 -4.60 -10.44
C LEU A 96 15.68 -4.18 -9.23
N LYS A 97 17.02 -4.25 -9.32
CA LYS A 97 17.96 -3.87 -8.24
C LYS A 97 17.74 -2.44 -7.75
N GLY A 98 17.48 -1.52 -8.67
CA GLY A 98 17.22 -0.11 -8.31
C GLY A 98 16.01 0.12 -7.42
N PHE A 99 15.06 -0.81 -7.39
CA PHE A 99 13.88 -0.76 -6.53
C PHE A 99 14.11 -1.43 -5.15
N GLY A 100 15.28 -2.06 -4.92
CA GLY A 100 15.58 -2.74 -3.66
C GLY A 100 14.79 -4.03 -3.41
N VAL A 101 14.17 -4.62 -4.43
CA VAL A 101 13.27 -5.78 -4.32
C VAL A 101 13.85 -7.08 -4.85
N GLU A 102 15.08 -7.08 -5.38
CA GLU A 102 15.69 -8.23 -6.08
C GLU A 102 15.77 -9.50 -5.21
N HIS A 103 15.88 -9.33 -3.89
CA HIS A 103 15.95 -10.42 -2.91
C HIS A 103 14.58 -10.91 -2.42
N LEU A 104 13.48 -10.46 -3.04
CA LEU A 104 12.10 -10.82 -2.73
C LEU A 104 11.46 -11.58 -3.91
N PRO A 105 11.89 -12.81 -4.24
CA PRO A 105 11.41 -13.51 -5.43
C PRO A 105 9.89 -13.71 -5.43
N ASN A 106 9.29 -14.06 -4.30
CA ASN A 106 7.84 -14.25 -4.19
C ASN A 106 7.09 -12.91 -4.24
N GLY A 107 7.68 -11.86 -3.65
CA GLY A 107 7.14 -10.49 -3.76
C GLY A 107 7.16 -9.98 -5.20
N ILE A 108 8.22 -10.28 -5.96
CA ILE A 108 8.31 -9.95 -7.40
C ILE A 108 7.21 -10.66 -8.18
N ILE A 109 6.98 -11.96 -7.92
CA ILE A 109 5.92 -12.73 -8.58
C ILE A 109 4.56 -12.12 -8.30
N ALA A 110 4.26 -11.82 -7.03
CA ALA A 110 3.02 -11.16 -6.66
C ALA A 110 2.86 -9.78 -7.34
N SER A 111 3.94 -8.99 -7.41
CA SER A 111 3.92 -7.69 -8.09
C SER A 111 3.65 -7.81 -9.58
N GLY A 112 4.29 -8.77 -10.25
CA GLY A 112 4.03 -9.06 -11.66
C GLY A 112 2.57 -9.45 -11.91
N ALA A 113 1.99 -10.29 -11.03
CA ALA A 113 0.61 -10.71 -11.11
C ALA A 113 -0.36 -9.53 -10.97
N ALA A 114 -0.10 -8.59 -10.07
CA ALA A 114 -0.90 -7.38 -9.92
C ALA A 114 -0.92 -6.54 -11.21
N LEU A 115 0.24 -6.31 -11.84
CA LEU A 115 0.31 -5.58 -13.12
C LEU A 115 -0.35 -6.37 -14.26
N GLN A 116 -0.21 -7.70 -14.29
CA GLN A 116 -0.85 -8.52 -15.32
C GLN A 116 -2.37 -8.46 -15.23
N TYR A 117 -2.93 -8.48 -14.02
CA TYR A 117 -4.37 -8.34 -13.81
C TYR A 117 -4.89 -7.00 -14.35
N LEU A 118 -4.17 -5.91 -14.14
CA LEU A 118 -4.57 -4.60 -14.68
C LEU A 118 -4.64 -4.61 -16.21
N GLU A 119 -3.71 -5.27 -16.89
CA GLU A 119 -3.81 -5.41 -18.35
C GLU A 119 -5.00 -6.27 -18.76
N LEU A 120 -5.24 -7.40 -18.10
CA LEU A 120 -6.36 -8.29 -18.38
C LEU A 120 -7.72 -7.60 -18.18
N THR A 121 -7.81 -6.68 -17.23
CA THR A 121 -9.01 -5.89 -16.93
C THR A 121 -9.09 -4.58 -17.72
N GLN A 122 -8.32 -4.45 -18.79
CA GLN A 122 -8.30 -3.30 -19.70
C GLN A 122 -7.90 -1.96 -19.05
N HIS A 123 -7.20 -1.99 -17.91
CA HIS A 123 -6.55 -0.80 -17.37
C HIS A 123 -5.28 -0.49 -18.17
N THR A 124 -5.45 0.06 -19.40
CA THR A 124 -4.34 0.31 -20.34
C THR A 124 -3.47 1.49 -19.94
N HIS A 125 -3.96 2.38 -19.08
CA HIS A 125 -3.29 3.61 -18.68
C HIS A 125 -2.74 3.52 -17.26
N ILE A 126 -1.63 2.77 -17.09
CA ILE A 126 -0.94 2.56 -15.80
C ILE A 126 0.45 3.22 -15.75
N ALA A 127 0.72 4.16 -16.67
CA ALA A 127 2.03 4.84 -16.77
C ALA A 127 2.41 5.67 -15.53
N HIS A 128 1.43 6.04 -14.70
CA HIS A 128 1.66 6.74 -13.43
C HIS A 128 2.21 5.84 -12.32
N ILE A 129 2.17 4.51 -12.49
CA ILE A 129 2.83 3.57 -11.58
C ILE A 129 4.32 3.56 -11.96
N THR A 130 5.10 4.43 -11.36
CA THR A 130 6.49 4.69 -11.76
C THR A 130 7.53 3.97 -10.91
N SER A 131 7.13 3.39 -9.77
CA SER A 131 8.05 2.75 -8.83
C SER A 131 7.41 1.57 -8.12
N LEU A 132 8.26 0.64 -7.70
CA LEU A 132 7.92 -0.47 -6.80
C LEU A 132 8.80 -0.35 -5.57
N SER A 133 8.20 -0.31 -4.39
CA SER A 133 8.92 -0.15 -3.14
C SER A 133 8.77 -1.37 -2.24
N ARG A 134 9.84 -1.72 -1.53
CA ARG A 134 9.80 -2.76 -0.51
C ARG A 134 9.02 -2.28 0.72
N ILE A 135 8.21 -3.16 1.31
CA ILE A 135 7.63 -2.95 2.64
C ILE A 135 8.72 -3.22 3.67
N GLU A 136 9.26 -2.15 4.26
CA GLU A 136 10.33 -2.23 5.26
C GLU A 136 9.74 -2.43 6.68
N GLU A 137 9.63 -3.68 7.12
CA GLU A 137 9.13 -3.99 8.47
C GLU A 137 10.02 -3.47 9.60
N GLU A 138 11.32 -3.43 9.38
CA GLU A 138 12.29 -3.04 10.42
C GLU A 138 12.15 -1.58 10.85
N ARG A 139 11.56 -0.75 10.00
CA ARG A 139 11.34 0.68 10.27
C ARG A 139 10.15 0.97 11.17
N TYR A 140 9.21 0.02 11.32
CA TYR A 140 7.93 0.25 11.97
C TYR A 140 7.71 -0.63 13.20
N VAL A 141 6.94 -0.13 14.16
CA VAL A 141 6.42 -0.95 15.26
C VAL A 141 5.40 -1.93 14.68
N ARG A 142 5.52 -3.19 15.07
CA ARG A 142 4.59 -4.23 14.64
C ARG A 142 3.28 -4.11 15.41
N LEU A 143 2.23 -3.68 14.72
CA LEU A 143 0.85 -3.73 15.22
C LEU A 143 0.11 -4.83 14.45
N ASP A 144 -0.45 -5.79 15.16
CA ASP A 144 -1.31 -6.79 14.55
C ASP A 144 -2.76 -6.28 14.45
N LYS A 145 -3.60 -7.03 13.72
CA LYS A 145 -4.99 -6.68 13.50
C LYS A 145 -5.79 -6.54 14.80
N PHE A 146 -5.50 -7.39 15.80
CA PHE A 146 -6.19 -7.34 17.09
C PHE A 146 -5.80 -6.08 17.84
N THR A 147 -4.51 -5.74 17.86
CA THR A 147 -4.00 -4.50 18.45
C THR A 147 -4.61 -3.26 17.80
N ILE A 148 -4.63 -3.18 16.45
CA ILE A 148 -5.24 -2.07 15.72
C ILE A 148 -6.71 -1.91 16.08
N ARG A 149 -7.46 -3.03 16.15
CA ARG A 149 -8.86 -3.04 16.51
C ARG A 149 -9.09 -2.71 17.99
N SER A 150 -8.34 -3.35 18.91
CA SER A 150 -8.49 -3.14 20.35
C SER A 150 -8.14 -1.72 20.80
N LEU A 151 -7.20 -1.08 20.12
CA LEU A 151 -6.86 0.33 20.32
C LEU A 151 -7.77 1.29 19.56
N GLU A 152 -8.75 0.78 18.82
CA GLU A 152 -9.68 1.57 18.01
C GLU A 152 -8.97 2.61 17.12
N LEU A 153 -7.83 2.23 16.53
CA LEU A 153 -7.00 3.18 15.79
C LEU A 153 -7.71 3.75 14.56
N LEU A 154 -8.41 2.90 13.80
CA LEU A 154 -9.02 3.26 12.52
C LEU A 154 -10.54 3.28 12.54
N GLN A 155 -11.15 2.43 13.34
CA GLN A 155 -12.60 2.26 13.43
C GLN A 155 -12.99 1.99 14.90
N PRO A 156 -14.09 2.51 15.39
CA PRO A 156 -14.59 2.20 16.72
C PRO A 156 -15.08 0.76 16.77
N MET A 157 -15.13 0.17 17.96
CA MET A 157 -15.70 -1.17 18.20
C MET A 157 -17.22 -1.12 18.33
N GLN A 158 -17.76 0.02 18.75
CA GLN A 158 -19.20 0.28 18.91
C GLN A 158 -19.65 1.30 17.85
N ASP A 159 -20.91 1.19 17.41
CA ASP A 159 -21.46 2.04 16.36
C ASP A 159 -21.51 3.53 16.74
N ASP A 160 -21.65 3.84 18.02
CA ASP A 160 -21.64 5.19 18.59
C ASP A 160 -20.25 5.64 19.08
N GLY A 161 -19.24 4.79 18.93
CA GLY A 161 -17.86 5.06 19.33
C GLY A 161 -17.12 5.98 18.35
N VAL A 162 -15.97 6.50 18.76
CA VAL A 162 -15.08 7.31 17.94
C VAL A 162 -13.69 6.71 17.95
N SER A 163 -13.13 6.45 16.76
CA SER A 163 -11.75 5.94 16.63
C SER A 163 -10.70 7.00 16.90
N LEU A 164 -9.47 6.59 17.21
CA LEU A 164 -8.34 7.51 17.35
C LEU A 164 -8.17 8.37 16.08
N LEU A 165 -8.21 7.75 14.90
CA LEU A 165 -8.17 8.47 13.62
C LEU A 165 -9.28 9.51 13.54
N GLY A 166 -10.52 9.16 13.90
CA GLY A 166 -11.66 10.08 13.85
C GLY A 166 -11.50 11.31 14.75
N VAL A 167 -10.77 11.17 15.87
CA VAL A 167 -10.49 12.29 16.79
C VAL A 167 -9.37 13.18 16.27
N ILE A 168 -8.26 12.59 15.79
CA ILE A 168 -7.03 13.34 15.48
C ILE A 168 -6.94 13.80 14.03
N ASP A 169 -7.76 13.24 13.11
CA ASP A 169 -7.70 13.64 11.70
C ASP A 169 -8.26 15.07 11.55
N ARG A 170 -7.32 16.00 11.41
CA ARG A 170 -7.55 17.40 11.09
C ARG A 170 -6.81 17.79 9.81
N THR A 171 -6.52 16.81 8.96
CA THR A 171 -5.75 17.04 7.74
C THR A 171 -6.56 17.88 6.74
N ALA A 172 -5.93 18.90 6.19
CA ALA A 172 -6.54 19.80 5.22
C ALA A 172 -6.65 19.16 3.80
N THR A 173 -5.88 18.10 3.53
CA THR A 173 -5.84 17.49 2.19
C THR A 173 -6.16 15.99 2.23
N PRO A 174 -6.76 15.42 1.17
CA PRO A 174 -6.98 13.97 1.06
C PRO A 174 -5.68 13.15 1.14
N MET A 175 -4.56 13.71 0.63
CA MET A 175 -3.23 13.10 0.72
C MET A 175 -2.76 13.01 2.16
N GLY A 176 -2.94 14.10 2.93
CA GLY A 176 -2.64 14.15 4.36
C GLY A 176 -3.43 13.10 5.16
N GLY A 177 -4.73 12.98 4.90
CA GLY A 177 -5.58 11.97 5.55
C GLY A 177 -5.11 10.54 5.27
N ARG A 178 -4.74 10.22 4.02
CA ARG A 178 -4.14 8.91 3.68
C ARG A 178 -2.82 8.69 4.42
N MET A 179 -1.96 9.69 4.47
CA MET A 179 -0.67 9.63 5.18
C MET A 179 -0.86 9.44 6.68
N LEU A 180 -1.76 10.19 7.32
CA LEU A 180 -2.04 10.08 8.75
C LEU A 180 -2.56 8.67 9.09
N ARG A 181 -3.52 8.15 8.32
CA ARG A 181 -4.02 6.78 8.47
C ARG A 181 -2.89 5.75 8.42
N ARG A 182 -1.99 5.90 7.45
CA ARG A 182 -0.83 5.03 7.29
C ARG A 182 0.14 5.13 8.48
N TRP A 183 0.38 6.32 8.99
CA TRP A 183 1.28 6.53 10.13
C TRP A 183 0.75 5.88 11.42
N LEU A 184 -0.56 5.84 11.61
CA LEU A 184 -1.17 5.18 12.76
C LEU A 184 -0.97 3.66 12.76
N VAL A 185 -1.03 3.02 11.60
CA VAL A 185 -0.88 1.56 11.51
C VAL A 185 0.57 1.11 11.31
N PHE A 186 1.45 2.03 10.89
CA PHE A 186 2.88 1.83 10.73
C PHE A 186 3.70 2.86 11.52
N PRO A 187 3.65 2.84 12.87
CA PRO A 187 4.42 3.78 13.69
C PRO A 187 5.92 3.51 13.53
N LEU A 188 6.70 4.58 13.40
CA LEU A 188 8.15 4.49 13.27
C LEU A 188 8.81 3.93 14.54
N LYS A 189 9.91 3.19 14.38
CA LYS A 189 10.84 2.76 15.46
C LYS A 189 12.12 3.56 15.47
N ASP A 190 12.56 4.04 14.32
CA ASP A 190 13.82 4.77 14.22
C ASP A 190 13.72 6.14 14.85
N VAL A 191 14.52 6.37 15.89
CA VAL A 191 14.55 7.61 16.68
C VAL A 191 14.88 8.83 15.80
N LYS A 192 15.77 8.68 14.81
CA LYS A 192 16.14 9.79 13.92
C LYS A 192 14.96 10.20 13.05
N ALA A 193 14.25 9.23 12.48
CA ALA A 193 13.07 9.49 11.66
C ALA A 193 11.91 10.07 12.49
N ILE A 194 11.75 9.62 13.75
CA ILE A 194 10.77 10.19 14.68
C ILE A 194 11.12 11.65 14.98
N LYS A 195 12.39 11.93 15.36
CA LYS A 195 12.84 13.29 15.64
C LYS A 195 12.66 14.21 14.45
N ALA A 196 13.01 13.80 13.25
CA ALA A 196 12.80 14.59 12.04
C ALA A 196 11.33 15.00 11.82
N ARG A 197 10.36 14.13 12.18
CA ARG A 197 8.93 14.53 12.16
C ARG A 197 8.59 15.50 13.29
N LEU A 198 9.12 15.28 14.49
CA LEU A 198 8.88 16.15 15.63
C LEU A 198 9.50 17.54 15.43
N ASP A 199 10.67 17.64 14.80
CA ASP A 199 11.31 18.92 14.47
C ASP A 199 10.42 19.78 13.55
N ILE A 200 9.71 19.15 12.61
CA ILE A 200 8.74 19.83 11.75
C ILE A 200 7.54 20.33 12.58
N VAL A 201 7.01 19.47 13.46
CA VAL A 201 5.89 19.87 14.33
C VAL A 201 6.28 21.01 15.25
N ASP A 202 7.48 20.94 15.84
CA ASP A 202 8.05 21.97 16.71
C ASP A 202 8.20 23.32 15.98
N TYR A 203 8.72 23.28 14.74
CA TYR A 203 8.80 24.46 13.90
C TYR A 203 7.45 25.13 13.68
N TYR A 204 6.41 24.35 13.29
CA TYR A 204 5.07 24.89 13.10
C TYR A 204 4.44 25.43 14.40
N ALA A 205 4.74 24.82 15.54
CA ALA A 205 4.25 25.26 16.84
C ALA A 205 4.87 26.62 17.27
N HIS A 206 6.11 26.89 16.86
CA HIS A 206 6.81 28.14 17.18
C HIS A 206 6.63 29.22 16.12
N GLU A 207 6.15 28.91 14.92
CA GLU A 207 5.94 29.83 13.81
C GLU A 207 4.47 29.88 13.38
N PRO A 208 3.57 30.43 14.24
CA PRO A 208 2.12 30.35 13.99
C PRO A 208 1.68 31.07 12.72
N ALA A 209 2.31 32.18 12.34
CA ALA A 209 1.99 32.91 11.11
C ALA A 209 2.32 32.08 9.86
N PHE A 210 3.41 31.32 9.90
CA PHE A 210 3.77 30.42 8.82
C PHE A 210 2.81 29.20 8.78
N ALA A 211 2.45 28.67 9.96
CA ALA A 211 1.50 27.57 10.06
C ALA A 211 0.13 27.95 9.45
N GLU A 212 -0.40 29.14 9.75
CA GLU A 212 -1.66 29.66 9.20
C GLU A 212 -1.57 29.84 7.68
N CYS A 213 -0.49 30.42 7.17
CA CYS A 213 -0.26 30.57 5.73
C CYS A 213 -0.24 29.20 5.00
N MET A 214 0.41 28.18 5.59
CA MET A 214 0.47 26.84 5.03
C MET A 214 -0.88 26.13 5.09
N ASP A 215 -1.63 26.30 6.18
CA ASP A 215 -2.97 25.73 6.32
C ASP A 215 -3.92 26.29 5.25
N ASP A 216 -3.93 27.59 5.04
CA ASP A 216 -4.67 28.25 3.97
C ASP A 216 -4.28 27.73 2.58
N ALA A 217 -2.98 27.50 2.33
CA ALA A 217 -2.50 26.95 1.09
C ALA A 217 -2.97 25.50 0.88
N PHE A 218 -2.93 24.66 1.93
CA PHE A 218 -3.38 23.29 1.89
C PHE A 218 -4.89 23.17 1.66
N HIS A 219 -5.71 24.02 2.26
CA HIS A 219 -7.16 24.03 2.02
C HIS A 219 -7.54 24.37 0.57
N ARG A 220 -6.69 25.09 -0.15
CA ARG A 220 -6.86 25.39 -1.59
C ARG A 220 -6.30 24.28 -2.48
N MET A 221 -5.56 23.32 -1.92
CA MET A 221 -4.89 22.27 -2.66
C MET A 221 -5.82 21.07 -2.84
N GLY A 222 -6.02 20.64 -4.08
CA GLY A 222 -6.72 19.40 -4.40
C GLY A 222 -5.87 18.14 -4.12
N ASP A 223 -6.39 16.99 -4.46
CA ASP A 223 -5.67 15.72 -4.35
C ASP A 223 -4.63 15.57 -5.49
N LEU A 224 -3.44 16.13 -5.27
CA LEU A 224 -2.38 16.17 -6.29
C LEU A 224 -1.93 14.77 -6.73
N GLU A 225 -1.89 13.79 -5.83
CA GLU A 225 -1.52 12.41 -6.18
C GLU A 225 -2.50 11.85 -7.22
N ARG A 226 -3.80 12.00 -6.99
CA ARG A 226 -4.84 11.52 -7.90
C ARG A 226 -4.95 12.35 -9.16
N ILE A 227 -4.76 13.66 -9.06
CA ILE A 227 -4.76 14.56 -10.22
C ILE A 227 -3.58 14.22 -11.13
N THR A 228 -2.37 14.09 -10.58
CA THR A 228 -1.17 13.73 -11.33
C THR A 228 -1.32 12.38 -12.02
N SER A 229 -1.88 11.39 -11.31
CA SER A 229 -2.19 10.08 -11.89
C SER A 229 -3.19 10.17 -13.05
N LYS A 230 -4.24 10.99 -12.93
CA LYS A 230 -5.22 11.22 -14.02
C LYS A 230 -4.58 11.93 -15.22
N VAL A 231 -3.70 12.90 -14.98
CA VAL A 231 -2.94 13.57 -16.06
C VAL A 231 -2.07 12.57 -16.80
N ALA A 232 -1.31 11.73 -16.09
CA ALA A 232 -0.43 10.73 -16.68
C ALA A 232 -1.18 9.74 -17.59
N VAL A 233 -2.44 9.47 -17.30
CA VAL A 233 -3.30 8.57 -18.12
C VAL A 233 -4.21 9.31 -19.10
N GLY A 234 -4.05 10.63 -19.26
CA GLY A 234 -4.87 11.44 -20.19
C GLY A 234 -6.37 11.55 -19.79
N ARG A 235 -6.71 11.35 -18.52
CA ARG A 235 -8.08 11.41 -17.98
C ARG A 235 -8.36 12.66 -17.15
N ALA A 236 -7.44 13.63 -17.11
CA ALA A 236 -7.67 14.90 -16.46
C ALA A 236 -8.58 15.75 -17.36
N THR A 237 -9.70 16.21 -16.83
CA THR A 237 -10.49 17.30 -17.40
C THR A 237 -9.99 18.62 -16.84
N PRO A 238 -9.94 19.72 -17.64
CA PRO A 238 -9.57 21.05 -17.17
C PRO A 238 -10.49 21.55 -16.08
#